data_97da5e527562ef66c49ad9f67be00f4a
#
_entry.id   97da5e527562ef66c49ad9f67be00f4a
#
_cell.length_a   1.000
_cell.length_b   1.000
_cell.length_c   1.000
_cell.angle_alpha   90.00
_cell.angle_beta   90.00
_cell.angle_gamma   90.00
#
_symmetry.space_group_name_H-M   'P 1'
#
loop_
_entity.id
_entity.type
_entity.pdbx_description
1 polymer ?
#
loop_
_entity_poly.entity_id
_entity_poly.type
_entity_poly.pdbx_seq_one_letter_code
_entity_poly.pdbx_strand_id
1 'polypeptide(L)'
;RLYGKPLQSLEIKSGLSIIDNIIRSFKKVKCVREIVFGISEGVENEVFVKYAKLKKIKYIRGNEVDVLSRLIKCGKKTSASDILRITSESPFPYVEKIQKLWKYHCDNKNDATLLDEIIDGCSFEIISLESLIKSHKKGTKKHKSELCTLYIRENIKQFKVKIFKPHKNLIRKDLRLTVDYPEDLIVCREVYKFIKENKKNRLEEIIKFLDKRNDLKKLIKPYCEEGYSTMYIKK
;
A
#
# COMPACT_ATOMS: atom_id res chain seq x y z
N ARG A 1 -15.06 -11.22 -1.27
CA ARG A 1 -14.20 -10.13 -0.77
C ARG A 1 -15.01 -9.18 0.11
N LEU A 2 -14.38 -8.59 1.13
CA LEU A 2 -15.01 -7.61 2.02
C LEU A 2 -15.34 -6.31 1.27
N TYR A 3 -16.55 -5.77 1.52
CA TYR A 3 -16.94 -4.45 1.01
C TYR A 3 -16.36 -3.34 1.89
N GLY A 4 -16.01 -2.20 1.26
CA GLY A 4 -15.55 -1.02 1.98
C GLY A 4 -14.29 -1.25 2.84
N LYS A 5 -13.41 -2.15 2.42
CA LYS A 5 -12.22 -2.61 3.18
C LYS A 5 -11.47 -1.51 3.94
N PRO A 6 -11.15 -0.35 3.33
CA PRO A 6 -10.41 0.71 4.04
C PRO A 6 -11.15 1.28 5.26
N LEU A 7 -12.48 1.21 5.27
CA LEU A 7 -13.32 1.71 6.35
C LEU A 7 -13.68 0.66 7.40
N GLN A 8 -13.27 -0.61 7.20
CA GLN A 8 -13.45 -1.64 8.22
C GLN A 8 -12.70 -1.26 9.50
N SER A 9 -13.39 -1.44 10.64
CA SER A 9 -12.81 -1.15 11.95
C SER A 9 -11.67 -2.10 12.27
N LEU A 10 -10.48 -1.55 12.42
CA LEU A 10 -9.31 -2.25 12.93
C LEU A 10 -9.39 -2.37 14.47
N GLU A 11 -9.95 -1.39 15.14
CA GLU A 11 -10.28 -1.43 16.57
C GLU A 11 -11.75 -1.09 16.79
N ILE A 12 -12.53 -2.05 17.28
CA ILE A 12 -13.98 -1.93 17.42
C ILE A 12 -14.34 -0.86 18.45
N LYS A 13 -13.68 -0.84 19.63
CA LYS A 13 -14.01 0.08 20.73
C LYS A 13 -13.90 1.56 20.36
N SER A 14 -12.89 1.94 19.60
CA SER A 14 -12.68 3.33 19.18
C SER A 14 -13.23 3.65 17.80
N GLY A 15 -13.72 2.64 17.07
CA GLY A 15 -14.11 2.80 15.67
C GLY A 15 -12.96 3.11 14.72
N LEU A 16 -11.69 2.93 15.15
CA LEU A 16 -10.53 3.20 14.32
C LEU A 16 -10.51 2.26 13.11
N SER A 17 -10.56 2.83 11.92
CA SER A 17 -10.56 2.08 10.67
C SER A 17 -9.14 1.74 10.17
N ILE A 18 -9.05 0.85 9.18
CA ILE A 18 -7.80 0.53 8.48
C ILE A 18 -7.17 1.81 7.93
N ILE A 19 -7.94 2.62 7.22
CA ILE A 19 -7.43 3.85 6.62
C ILE A 19 -7.01 4.91 7.67
N ASP A 20 -7.67 4.97 8.84
CA ASP A 20 -7.23 5.81 9.95
C ASP A 20 -5.83 5.42 10.43
N ASN A 21 -5.56 4.11 10.55
CA ASN A 21 -4.25 3.62 10.97
C ASN A 21 -3.16 3.95 9.94
N ILE A 22 -3.46 3.78 8.66
CA ILE A 22 -2.57 4.15 7.55
C ILE A 22 -2.24 5.64 7.64
N ILE A 23 -3.25 6.51 7.70
CA ILE A 23 -3.05 7.97 7.79
C ILE A 23 -2.18 8.34 8.99
N ARG A 24 -2.46 7.77 10.17
CA ARG A 24 -1.67 8.01 11.39
C ARG A 24 -0.21 7.60 11.22
N SER A 25 0.06 6.49 10.54
CA SER A 25 1.40 6.01 10.27
C SER A 25 2.16 6.94 9.33
N PHE A 26 1.52 7.37 8.25
CA PHE A 26 2.18 8.23 7.25
C PHE A 26 2.35 9.68 7.69
N LYS A 27 1.48 10.21 8.58
CA LYS A 27 1.69 11.53 9.19
C LYS A 27 2.99 11.63 10.01
N LYS A 28 3.58 10.50 10.41
CA LYS A 28 4.85 10.44 11.13
C LYS A 28 6.07 10.34 10.20
N VAL A 29 5.88 10.12 8.91
CA VAL A 29 6.95 9.96 7.92
C VAL A 29 7.35 11.32 7.36
N LYS A 30 8.54 11.80 7.70
CA LYS A 30 8.99 13.18 7.41
C LYS A 30 9.00 13.53 5.91
N CYS A 31 9.29 12.58 5.03
CA CYS A 31 9.31 12.83 3.58
C CYS A 31 7.91 12.88 2.95
N VAL A 32 6.86 12.44 3.64
CA VAL A 32 5.48 12.55 3.16
C VAL A 32 4.96 13.94 3.47
N ARG A 33 4.80 14.76 2.43
CA ARG A 33 4.29 16.13 2.56
C ARG A 33 2.77 16.18 2.60
N GLU A 34 2.13 15.30 1.83
CA GLU A 34 0.68 15.31 1.70
C GLU A 34 0.13 13.92 1.44
N ILE A 35 -1.07 13.66 1.94
CA ILE A 35 -1.84 12.43 1.70
C ILE A 35 -3.02 12.79 0.79
N VAL A 36 -3.18 12.04 -0.29
CA VAL A 36 -4.27 12.23 -1.27
C VAL A 36 -4.95 10.92 -1.56
N PHE A 37 -6.26 10.91 -1.57
CA PHE A 37 -7.04 9.75 -1.96
C PHE A 37 -7.36 9.76 -3.46
N GLY A 38 -7.02 8.68 -4.15
CA GLY A 38 -7.45 8.41 -5.52
C GLY A 38 -8.70 7.54 -5.50
N ILE A 39 -9.88 8.15 -5.42
CA ILE A 39 -11.17 7.47 -5.29
C ILE A 39 -11.74 7.17 -6.69
N SER A 40 -12.20 5.94 -6.94
CA SER A 40 -12.91 5.62 -8.16
C SER A 40 -14.27 6.30 -8.22
N GLU A 41 -14.72 6.61 -9.44
CA GLU A 41 -16.08 7.07 -9.69
C GLU A 41 -17.06 5.95 -9.34
N GLY A 42 -18.32 6.33 -9.05
CA GLY A 42 -19.37 5.42 -8.66
C GLY A 42 -20.05 5.84 -7.36
N VAL A 43 -21.34 5.56 -7.25
CA VAL A 43 -22.16 5.92 -6.08
C VAL A 43 -21.69 5.17 -4.83
N GLU A 44 -21.26 3.93 -5.00
CA GLU A 44 -20.70 3.07 -3.94
C GLU A 44 -19.45 3.67 -3.28
N ASN A 45 -18.72 4.53 -3.99
CA ASN A 45 -17.51 5.18 -3.51
C ASN A 45 -17.75 6.54 -2.84
N GLU A 46 -18.98 7.03 -2.77
CA GLU A 46 -19.32 8.29 -2.09
C GLU A 46 -18.99 8.26 -0.60
N VAL A 47 -19.00 7.09 0.02
CA VAL A 47 -18.59 6.91 1.42
C VAL A 47 -17.14 7.36 1.64
N PHE A 48 -16.24 7.09 0.69
CA PHE A 48 -14.82 7.50 0.77
C PHE A 48 -14.68 9.02 0.55
N VAL A 49 -15.51 9.61 -0.29
CA VAL A 49 -15.57 11.08 -0.48
C VAL A 49 -16.02 11.77 0.80
N LYS A 50 -17.09 11.27 1.43
CA LYS A 50 -17.57 11.78 2.73
C LYS A 50 -16.50 11.64 3.79
N TYR A 51 -15.82 10.50 3.87
CA TYR A 51 -14.72 10.25 4.80
C TYR A 51 -13.55 11.23 4.56
N ALA A 52 -13.11 11.41 3.31
CA ALA A 52 -12.03 12.34 2.98
C ALA A 52 -12.35 13.78 3.38
N LYS A 53 -13.59 14.24 3.13
CA LYS A 53 -14.08 15.56 3.58
C LYS A 53 -14.06 15.69 5.09
N LEU A 54 -14.59 14.71 5.83
CA LEU A 54 -14.60 14.68 7.29
C LEU A 54 -13.19 14.74 7.87
N LYS A 55 -12.24 14.04 7.29
CA LYS A 55 -10.83 14.01 7.75
C LYS A 55 -9.98 15.14 7.16
N LYS A 56 -10.57 16.03 6.35
CA LYS A 56 -9.87 17.13 5.66
C LYS A 56 -8.68 16.64 4.82
N ILE A 57 -8.85 15.50 4.14
CA ILE A 57 -7.85 14.90 3.26
C ILE A 57 -8.19 15.26 1.82
N LYS A 58 -7.20 15.69 1.04
CA LYS A 58 -7.35 15.91 -0.38
C LYS A 58 -7.73 14.61 -1.08
N TYR A 59 -8.61 14.71 -2.07
CA TYR A 59 -8.97 13.57 -2.90
C TYR A 59 -9.19 14.00 -4.35
N ILE A 60 -9.10 13.04 -5.22
CA ILE A 60 -9.56 13.13 -6.61
C ILE A 60 -10.51 11.98 -6.90
N ARG A 61 -11.40 12.18 -7.84
CA ARG A 61 -12.22 11.12 -8.43
C ARG A 61 -11.72 10.81 -9.84
N GLY A 62 -11.81 9.56 -10.22
CA GLY A 62 -11.41 9.15 -11.56
C GLY A 62 -11.85 7.74 -11.90
N ASN A 63 -11.58 7.34 -13.13
CA ASN A 63 -12.01 6.09 -13.69
C ASN A 63 -11.66 4.89 -12.81
N GLU A 64 -12.57 3.96 -12.64
CA GLU A 64 -12.40 2.78 -11.77
C GLU A 64 -11.25 1.88 -12.27
N VAL A 65 -11.23 1.61 -13.56
CA VAL A 65 -10.28 0.68 -14.19
C VAL A 65 -8.91 1.32 -14.43
N ASP A 66 -8.88 2.64 -14.70
CA ASP A 66 -7.64 3.38 -14.96
C ASP A 66 -7.04 3.95 -13.66
N VAL A 67 -6.49 3.07 -12.83
CA VAL A 67 -5.84 3.42 -11.56
C VAL A 67 -4.65 4.34 -11.76
N LEU A 68 -3.90 4.13 -12.84
CA LEU A 68 -2.71 4.93 -13.16
C LEU A 68 -3.09 6.39 -13.42
N SER A 69 -4.18 6.65 -14.16
CA SER A 69 -4.73 7.99 -14.35
C SER A 69 -5.10 8.66 -13.02
N ARG A 70 -5.70 7.91 -12.08
CA ARG A 70 -6.03 8.44 -10.75
C ARG A 70 -4.79 8.87 -9.97
N LEU A 71 -3.73 8.06 -9.97
CA LEU A 71 -2.45 8.43 -9.32
C LEU A 71 -1.82 9.68 -9.94
N ILE A 72 -1.83 9.79 -11.27
CA ILE A 72 -1.34 10.97 -11.98
C ILE A 72 -2.15 12.22 -11.58
N LYS A 73 -3.47 12.11 -11.52
CA LYS A 73 -4.33 13.21 -11.06
C LYS A 73 -4.03 13.60 -9.60
N CYS A 74 -3.75 12.63 -8.71
CA CYS A 74 -3.34 12.91 -7.33
C CYS A 74 -2.04 13.71 -7.29
N GLY A 75 -1.02 13.28 -8.03
CA GLY A 75 0.28 13.99 -8.10
C GLY A 75 0.14 15.42 -8.64
N LYS A 76 -0.62 15.59 -9.73
CA LYS A 76 -0.89 16.92 -10.30
C LYS A 76 -1.64 17.83 -9.33
N LYS A 77 -2.63 17.29 -8.58
CA LYS A 77 -3.42 18.03 -7.58
C LYS A 77 -2.55 18.65 -6.46
N THR A 78 -1.41 18.03 -6.18
CA THR A 78 -0.49 18.46 -5.11
C THR A 78 0.83 19.00 -5.62
N SER A 79 0.98 19.15 -6.92
CA SER A 79 2.25 19.54 -7.56
C SER A 79 3.43 18.67 -7.11
N ALA A 80 3.15 17.38 -6.89
CA ALA A 80 4.17 16.43 -6.48
C ALA A 80 5.08 16.06 -7.66
N SER A 81 6.38 15.98 -7.43
CA SER A 81 7.35 15.39 -8.36
C SER A 81 7.30 13.88 -8.32
N ASP A 82 7.03 13.34 -7.13
CA ASP A 82 7.08 11.91 -6.84
C ASP A 82 5.88 11.47 -6.00
N ILE A 83 5.50 10.23 -6.17
CA ILE A 83 4.37 9.62 -5.46
C ILE A 83 4.86 8.42 -4.66
N LEU A 84 4.57 8.42 -3.36
CA LEU A 84 4.63 7.24 -2.54
C LEU A 84 3.26 6.54 -2.58
N ARG A 85 3.19 5.46 -3.33
CA ARG A 85 1.95 4.68 -3.51
C ARG A 85 1.87 3.56 -2.49
N ILE A 86 0.71 3.44 -1.86
CA ILE A 86 0.29 2.31 -1.03
C ILE A 86 -1.14 1.92 -1.37
N THR A 87 -1.54 0.72 -0.96
CA THR A 87 -2.93 0.26 -1.05
C THR A 87 -3.69 0.63 0.23
N SER A 88 -4.97 0.92 0.10
CA SER A 88 -5.79 1.43 1.21
C SER A 88 -6.34 0.35 2.15
N GLU A 89 -6.20 -0.90 1.77
CA GLU A 89 -6.60 -2.08 2.53
C GLU A 89 -5.46 -2.73 3.34
N SER A 90 -4.25 -2.15 3.29
CA SER A 90 -3.05 -2.69 3.94
C SER A 90 -2.68 -1.86 5.17
N PRO A 91 -3.12 -2.25 6.39
CA PRO A 91 -3.00 -1.40 7.58
C PRO A 91 -1.57 -1.23 8.10
N PHE A 92 -0.63 -2.09 7.73
CA PHE A 92 0.73 -2.13 8.30
C PHE A 92 1.84 -2.02 7.24
N PRO A 93 1.88 -0.95 6.43
CA PRO A 93 2.99 -0.73 5.49
C PRO A 93 4.32 -0.61 6.24
N TYR A 94 5.41 -1.05 5.61
CA TYR A 94 6.76 -1.02 6.22
C TYR A 94 7.33 0.40 6.28
N VAL A 95 6.75 1.22 7.14
CA VAL A 95 7.04 2.66 7.24
C VAL A 95 8.48 2.97 7.65
N GLU A 96 9.15 2.09 8.40
CA GLU A 96 10.51 2.28 8.90
C GLU A 96 11.55 2.43 7.79
N LYS A 97 11.28 1.91 6.61
CA LYS A 97 12.18 1.99 5.46
C LYS A 97 11.90 3.14 4.51
N ILE A 98 10.72 3.76 4.59
CA ILE A 98 10.30 4.79 3.63
C ILE A 98 11.31 5.93 3.55
N GLN A 99 11.72 6.49 4.70
CA GLN A 99 12.65 7.64 4.71
C GLN A 99 14.00 7.31 4.06
N LYS A 100 14.53 6.10 4.32
CA LYS A 100 15.80 5.64 3.73
C LYS A 100 15.65 5.43 2.22
N LEU A 101 14.58 4.77 1.78
CA LEU A 101 14.35 4.50 0.37
C LEU A 101 14.00 5.77 -0.40
N TRP A 102 13.29 6.70 0.23
CA TRP A 102 13.04 8.03 -0.32
C TRP A 102 14.35 8.80 -0.55
N LYS A 103 15.23 8.84 0.47
CA LYS A 103 16.54 9.48 0.30
C LYS A 103 17.31 8.86 -0.88
N TYR A 104 17.37 7.54 -0.95
CA TYR A 104 18.02 6.83 -2.06
C TYR A 104 17.38 7.18 -3.42
N HIS A 105 16.04 7.25 -3.47
CA HIS A 105 15.29 7.63 -4.67
C HIS A 105 15.71 9.00 -5.19
N CYS A 106 15.74 10.00 -4.32
CA CYS A 106 16.12 11.37 -4.65
C CYS A 106 17.59 11.50 -5.03
N ASP A 107 18.51 10.97 -4.20
CA ASP A 107 19.96 11.06 -4.42
C ASP A 107 20.36 10.45 -5.77
N ASN A 108 19.68 9.41 -6.19
CA ASN A 108 19.94 8.73 -7.46
C ASN A 108 19.05 9.21 -8.61
N LYS A 109 18.12 10.13 -8.38
CA LYS A 109 17.14 10.56 -9.40
C LYS A 109 16.47 9.35 -10.08
N ASN A 110 15.94 8.43 -9.29
CA ASN A 110 15.31 7.23 -9.83
C ASN A 110 13.92 7.55 -10.41
N ASP A 111 13.54 6.84 -11.46
CA ASP A 111 12.18 6.82 -11.98
C ASP A 111 11.23 6.02 -11.10
N ALA A 112 11.74 4.93 -10.52
CA ALA A 112 11.00 4.15 -9.54
C ALA A 112 11.96 3.50 -8.52
N THR A 113 11.52 3.46 -7.26
CA THR A 113 12.17 2.73 -6.17
C THR A 113 11.13 1.85 -5.52
N LEU A 114 11.30 0.55 -5.63
CA LEU A 114 10.33 -0.48 -5.30
C LEU A 114 10.85 -1.34 -4.17
N LEU A 115 9.95 -1.82 -3.32
CA LEU A 115 10.24 -2.77 -2.25
C LEU A 115 9.50 -4.08 -2.54
N ASP A 116 10.23 -5.08 -3.03
CA ASP A 116 9.67 -6.37 -3.42
C ASP A 116 9.95 -7.46 -2.35
N GLU A 117 9.25 -8.58 -2.47
CA GLU A 117 9.44 -9.78 -1.63
C GLU A 117 9.21 -9.59 -0.13
N ILE A 118 8.57 -8.52 0.28
CA ILE A 118 8.13 -8.34 1.68
C ILE A 118 6.76 -9.02 1.89
N ILE A 119 6.38 -9.21 3.16
CA ILE A 119 5.05 -9.70 3.52
C ILE A 119 3.97 -8.97 2.72
N ASP A 120 3.01 -9.72 2.20
CA ASP A 120 1.86 -9.17 1.48
C ASP A 120 1.13 -8.12 2.33
N GLY A 121 0.85 -6.95 1.73
CA GLY A 121 0.26 -5.79 2.41
C GLY A 121 1.27 -4.86 3.09
N CYS A 122 2.59 -5.18 3.11
CA CYS A 122 3.59 -4.31 3.74
C CYS A 122 4.42 -3.49 2.74
N SER A 123 4.28 -3.77 1.45
CA SER A 123 5.03 -3.09 0.39
C SER A 123 4.57 -1.65 0.16
N PHE A 124 5.44 -0.89 -0.48
CA PHE A 124 5.15 0.44 -1.03
C PHE A 124 6.01 0.70 -2.27
N GLU A 125 5.61 1.67 -3.07
CA GLU A 125 6.31 2.05 -4.29
C GLU A 125 6.55 3.57 -4.28
N ILE A 126 7.77 4.00 -4.62
CA ILE A 126 8.11 5.41 -4.84
C ILE A 126 8.32 5.58 -6.33
N ILE A 127 7.57 6.46 -6.97
CA ILE A 127 7.51 6.56 -8.42
C ILE A 127 7.48 8.05 -8.79
N SER A 128 8.35 8.47 -9.73
CA SER A 128 8.28 9.82 -10.26
C SER A 128 6.97 10.05 -11.03
N LEU A 129 6.39 11.22 -10.89
CA LEU A 129 5.16 11.57 -11.62
C LEU A 129 5.36 11.49 -13.13
N GLU A 130 6.54 11.86 -13.60
CA GLU A 130 6.92 11.77 -15.02
C GLU A 130 6.88 10.33 -15.51
N SER A 131 7.41 9.38 -14.74
CA SER A 131 7.40 7.95 -15.09
C SER A 131 5.99 7.36 -15.09
N LEU A 132 5.11 7.82 -14.19
CA LEU A 132 3.69 7.44 -14.25
C LEU A 132 3.02 7.97 -15.51
N ILE A 133 3.27 9.24 -15.89
CA ILE A 133 2.73 9.85 -17.11
C ILE A 133 3.24 9.11 -18.35
N LYS A 134 4.55 8.81 -18.41
CA LYS A 134 5.16 8.05 -19.51
C LYS A 134 4.54 6.65 -19.62
N SER A 135 4.35 5.96 -18.48
CA SER A 135 3.73 4.64 -18.40
C SER A 135 2.29 4.67 -18.88
N HIS A 136 1.52 5.68 -18.48
CA HIS A 136 0.13 5.83 -18.91
C HIS A 136 0.00 6.10 -20.41
N LYS A 137 0.90 6.95 -20.96
CA LYS A 137 0.91 7.32 -22.39
C LYS A 137 1.32 6.16 -23.30
N LYS A 138 2.35 5.39 -22.89
CA LYS A 138 2.92 4.32 -23.69
C LYS A 138 2.34 2.94 -23.41
N GLY A 139 1.73 2.76 -22.25
CA GLY A 139 1.15 1.49 -21.80
C GLY A 139 -0.18 1.17 -22.46
N THR A 140 -0.52 -0.11 -22.45
CA THR A 140 -1.81 -0.64 -22.92
C THR A 140 -2.82 -0.69 -21.75
N LYS A 141 -4.02 -1.22 -21.98
CA LYS A 141 -5.06 -1.36 -20.96
C LYS A 141 -4.59 -2.11 -19.70
N LYS A 142 -3.78 -3.18 -19.84
CA LYS A 142 -3.25 -3.94 -18.70
C LYS A 142 -2.37 -3.11 -17.76
N HIS A 143 -1.66 -2.10 -18.28
CA HIS A 143 -0.76 -1.24 -17.50
C HIS A 143 -1.49 -0.14 -16.72
N LYS A 144 -2.78 0.05 -16.99
CA LYS A 144 -3.60 1.06 -16.31
C LYS A 144 -4.29 0.52 -15.06
N SER A 145 -4.11 -0.77 -14.77
CA SER A 145 -4.66 -1.49 -13.63
C SER A 145 -4.05 -1.06 -12.28
N GLU A 146 -4.44 -1.74 -11.23
CA GLU A 146 -3.87 -1.59 -9.88
C GLU A 146 -2.36 -1.90 -9.80
N LEU A 147 -1.81 -2.63 -10.79
CA LEU A 147 -0.37 -2.87 -10.93
C LEU A 147 0.34 -1.64 -11.54
N CYS A 148 0.37 -0.57 -10.79
CA CYS A 148 0.76 0.77 -11.28
C CYS A 148 2.19 0.86 -11.83
N THR A 149 3.08 -0.05 -11.45
CA THR A 149 4.46 -0.12 -11.94
C THR A 149 4.68 -1.18 -13.01
N LEU A 150 3.61 -1.85 -13.49
CA LEU A 150 3.73 -2.94 -14.46
C LEU A 150 4.47 -2.52 -15.73
N TYR A 151 4.11 -1.37 -16.33
CA TYR A 151 4.79 -0.86 -17.52
C TYR A 151 6.28 -0.62 -17.27
N ILE A 152 6.63 -0.03 -16.12
CA ILE A 152 8.01 0.23 -15.72
C ILE A 152 8.79 -1.09 -15.59
N ARG A 153 8.17 -2.10 -14.95
CA ARG A 153 8.77 -3.42 -14.74
C ARG A 153 9.00 -4.19 -16.03
N GLU A 154 8.04 -4.14 -16.97
CA GLU A 154 8.17 -4.77 -18.29
C GLU A 154 9.17 -4.04 -19.20
N ASN A 155 9.42 -2.75 -18.95
CA ASN A 155 10.30 -1.90 -19.75
C ASN A 155 11.47 -1.35 -18.93
N ILE A 156 12.05 -2.13 -18.04
CA ILE A 156 13.02 -1.68 -17.04
C ILE A 156 14.24 -0.95 -17.65
N LYS A 157 14.63 -1.30 -18.87
CA LYS A 157 15.74 -0.65 -19.60
C LYS A 157 15.44 0.81 -20.00
N GLN A 158 14.18 1.22 -19.99
CA GLN A 158 13.75 2.58 -20.35
C GLN A 158 13.59 3.50 -19.14
N PHE A 159 13.82 2.97 -17.92
CA PHE A 159 13.63 3.67 -16.67
C PHE A 159 14.81 3.41 -15.72
N LYS A 160 15.12 4.39 -14.90
CA LYS A 160 16.08 4.23 -13.80
C LYS A 160 15.39 3.64 -12.57
N VAL A 161 15.41 2.32 -12.47
CA VAL A 161 14.68 1.58 -11.44
C VAL A 161 15.63 0.98 -10.41
N LYS A 162 15.27 1.09 -9.14
CA LYS A 162 15.90 0.34 -8.06
C LYS A 162 14.86 -0.51 -7.34
N ILE A 163 15.09 -1.81 -7.33
CA ILE A 163 14.30 -2.77 -6.56
C ILE A 163 15.09 -3.13 -5.31
N PHE A 164 14.49 -2.90 -4.15
CA PHE A 164 15.02 -3.33 -2.87
C PHE A 164 14.33 -4.61 -2.42
N LYS A 165 15.10 -5.47 -1.77
CA LYS A 165 14.58 -6.62 -1.03
C LYS A 165 14.71 -6.35 0.45
N PRO A 166 13.76 -6.77 1.27
CA PRO A 166 13.87 -6.66 2.72
C PRO A 166 14.91 -7.64 3.28
N HIS A 167 15.18 -7.54 4.57
CA HIS A 167 15.97 -8.55 5.26
C HIS A 167 15.25 -9.91 5.22
N LYS A 168 16.00 -11.02 5.20
CA LYS A 168 15.47 -12.39 5.00
C LYS A 168 14.32 -12.76 5.96
N ASN A 169 14.36 -12.26 7.21
CA ASN A 169 13.30 -12.51 8.19
C ASN A 169 11.96 -11.83 7.88
N LEU A 170 11.94 -10.89 6.95
CA LEU A 170 10.73 -10.19 6.48
C LEU A 170 10.16 -10.78 5.18
N ILE A 171 10.85 -11.76 4.60
CA ILE A 171 10.39 -12.51 3.42
C ILE A 171 9.57 -13.69 3.95
N ARG A 172 8.27 -13.49 4.12
CA ARG A 172 7.36 -14.44 4.77
C ARG A 172 6.13 -14.69 3.89
N LYS A 173 6.24 -15.68 3.02
CA LYS A 173 5.14 -16.08 2.12
C LYS A 173 3.96 -16.75 2.83
N ASP A 174 4.17 -17.16 4.06
CA ASP A 174 3.15 -17.76 4.94
C ASP A 174 2.35 -16.71 5.74
N LEU A 175 2.64 -15.42 5.56
CA LEU A 175 1.98 -14.30 6.23
C LEU A 175 1.43 -13.29 5.22
N ARG A 176 0.29 -12.68 5.56
CA ARG A 176 -0.27 -11.53 4.85
C ARG A 176 -0.90 -10.54 5.83
N LEU A 177 -0.75 -9.26 5.53
CA LEU A 177 -1.21 -8.13 6.34
C LEU A 177 -2.00 -7.12 5.47
N THR A 178 -2.64 -7.61 4.41
CA THR A 178 -3.66 -6.91 3.64
C THR A 178 -5.04 -7.46 4.01
N VAL A 179 -6.11 -6.74 3.72
CA VAL A 179 -7.49 -7.14 4.07
C VAL A 179 -8.31 -7.30 2.80
N ASP A 180 -8.49 -8.53 2.35
CA ASP A 180 -9.39 -8.90 1.26
C ASP A 180 -10.57 -9.73 1.77
N TYR A 181 -10.35 -10.53 2.78
CA TYR A 181 -11.29 -11.50 3.35
C TYR A 181 -11.56 -11.21 4.84
N PRO A 182 -12.68 -11.71 5.40
CA PRO A 182 -12.96 -11.55 6.83
C PRO A 182 -11.85 -12.09 7.74
N GLU A 183 -11.19 -13.17 7.34
CA GLU A 183 -10.09 -13.81 8.05
C GLU A 183 -8.88 -12.87 8.15
N ASP A 184 -8.57 -12.14 7.07
CA ASP A 184 -7.52 -11.12 7.06
C ASP A 184 -7.81 -10.03 8.10
N LEU A 185 -9.08 -9.59 8.17
CA LEU A 185 -9.49 -8.56 9.12
C LEU A 185 -9.33 -9.03 10.56
N ILE A 186 -9.64 -10.30 10.86
CA ILE A 186 -9.44 -10.89 12.19
C ILE A 186 -7.95 -10.82 12.54
N VAL A 187 -7.07 -11.28 11.65
CA VAL A 187 -5.61 -11.24 11.88
C VAL A 187 -5.12 -9.81 12.06
N CYS A 188 -5.54 -8.87 11.21
CA CYS A 188 -5.13 -7.47 11.33
C CYS A 188 -5.63 -6.81 12.63
N ARG A 189 -6.79 -7.17 13.14
CA ARG A 189 -7.30 -6.71 14.46
C ARG A 189 -6.44 -7.22 15.61
N GLU A 190 -6.07 -8.49 15.60
CA GLU A 190 -5.20 -9.07 16.62
C GLU A 190 -3.79 -8.45 16.59
N VAL A 191 -3.25 -8.22 15.40
CA VAL A 191 -1.98 -7.49 15.24
C VAL A 191 -2.09 -6.07 15.78
N TYR A 192 -3.16 -5.35 15.47
CA TYR A 192 -3.35 -3.99 15.98
C TYR A 192 -3.48 -3.97 17.51
N LYS A 193 -4.23 -4.91 18.09
CA LYS A 193 -4.32 -5.10 19.54
C LYS A 193 -2.96 -5.32 20.17
N PHE A 194 -2.15 -6.23 19.62
CA PHE A 194 -0.78 -6.47 20.06
C PHE A 194 0.08 -5.20 20.04
N ILE A 195 0.03 -4.44 18.92
CA ILE A 195 0.77 -3.17 18.77
C ILE A 195 0.38 -2.18 19.87
N LYS A 196 -0.93 -2.03 20.13
CA LYS A 196 -1.47 -1.09 21.11
C LYS A 196 -1.06 -1.43 22.53
N GLU A 197 -1.19 -2.69 22.91
CA GLU A 197 -0.90 -3.18 24.27
C GLU A 197 0.60 -3.16 24.58
N ASN A 198 1.44 -3.50 23.61
CA ASN A 198 2.89 -3.63 23.81
C ASN A 198 3.71 -2.43 23.35
N LYS A 199 3.07 -1.45 22.69
CA LYS A 199 3.75 -0.28 22.05
C LYS A 199 4.84 -0.70 21.05
N LYS A 200 4.68 -1.85 20.41
CA LYS A 200 5.60 -2.47 19.45
C LYS A 200 4.98 -2.48 18.07
N ASN A 201 5.42 -1.59 17.20
CA ASN A 201 4.87 -1.41 15.84
C ASN A 201 5.86 -1.74 14.71
N ARG A 202 7.04 -2.25 15.04
CA ARG A 202 8.01 -2.67 14.04
C ARG A 202 7.57 -3.97 13.40
N LEU A 203 7.81 -4.10 12.09
CA LEU A 203 7.37 -5.28 11.34
C LEU A 203 7.97 -6.58 11.89
N GLU A 204 9.23 -6.55 12.37
CA GLU A 204 9.87 -7.70 13.01
C GLU A 204 9.14 -8.16 14.28
N GLU A 205 8.58 -7.22 15.06
CA GLU A 205 7.83 -7.56 16.27
C GLU A 205 6.45 -8.15 15.93
N ILE A 206 5.81 -7.65 14.88
CA ILE A 206 4.57 -8.21 14.35
C ILE A 206 4.79 -9.66 13.89
N ILE A 207 5.88 -9.94 13.18
CA ILE A 207 6.23 -11.30 12.76
C ILE A 207 6.41 -12.22 13.97
N LYS A 208 7.21 -11.80 14.97
CA LYS A 208 7.41 -12.57 16.20
C LYS A 208 6.10 -12.86 16.94
N PHE A 209 5.17 -11.93 16.92
CA PHE A 209 3.82 -12.15 17.46
C PHE A 209 3.06 -13.21 16.67
N LEU A 210 3.00 -13.08 15.33
CA LEU A 210 2.30 -14.02 14.46
C LEU A 210 2.92 -15.42 14.49
N ASP A 211 4.23 -15.52 14.66
CA ASP A 211 4.91 -16.82 14.78
C ASP A 211 4.45 -17.63 15.98
N LYS A 212 4.01 -16.96 17.04
CA LYS A 212 3.44 -17.59 18.25
C LYS A 212 1.93 -17.88 18.12
N ARG A 213 1.27 -17.40 17.06
CA ARG A 213 -0.18 -17.46 16.87
C ARG A 213 -0.53 -18.37 15.68
N ASN A 214 -0.36 -19.68 15.88
CA ASN A 214 -0.69 -20.69 14.85
C ASN A 214 -2.16 -20.67 14.45
N ASP A 215 -3.06 -20.28 15.35
CA ASP A 215 -4.48 -20.06 15.09
C ASP A 215 -4.68 -18.99 13.99
N LEU A 216 -4.03 -17.83 14.12
CA LEU A 216 -4.12 -16.74 13.15
C LEU A 216 -3.49 -17.11 11.79
N LYS A 217 -2.34 -17.80 11.82
CA LYS A 217 -1.69 -18.24 10.57
C LYS A 217 -2.56 -19.23 9.80
N LYS A 218 -3.28 -20.14 10.50
CA LYS A 218 -4.20 -21.07 9.87
C LYS A 218 -5.35 -20.36 9.15
N LEU A 219 -5.86 -19.25 9.70
CA LEU A 219 -6.94 -18.47 9.09
C LEU A 219 -6.55 -17.90 7.72
N ILE A 220 -5.35 -17.36 7.59
CA ILE A 220 -4.90 -16.69 6.35
C ILE A 220 -4.19 -17.62 5.37
N LYS A 221 -3.81 -18.83 5.79
CA LYS A 221 -3.07 -19.78 4.95
C LYS A 221 -3.67 -19.99 3.55
N PRO A 222 -5.00 -20.17 3.38
CA PRO A 222 -5.59 -20.37 2.05
C PRO A 222 -5.37 -19.20 1.07
N TYR A 223 -5.14 -18.00 1.58
CA TYR A 223 -5.06 -16.76 0.79
C TYR A 223 -3.64 -16.27 0.56
N CYS A 224 -2.63 -16.86 1.21
CA CYS A 224 -1.24 -16.38 1.13
C CYS A 224 -0.64 -16.54 -0.28
N GLU A 225 -0.90 -17.67 -0.96
CA GLU A 225 -0.37 -17.92 -2.30
C GLU A 225 -1.01 -17.01 -3.36
N GLU A 226 -2.31 -16.75 -3.25
CA GLU A 226 -3.03 -15.87 -4.17
C GLU A 226 -2.46 -14.44 -4.13
N GLY A 227 -2.22 -13.89 -2.95
CA GLY A 227 -1.64 -12.56 -2.77
C GLY A 227 -0.29 -12.40 -3.49
N TYR A 228 0.60 -13.38 -3.33
CA TYR A 228 1.91 -13.35 -3.98
C TYR A 228 1.86 -13.55 -5.50
N SER A 229 0.93 -14.36 -6.01
CA SER A 229 0.80 -14.62 -7.45
C SER A 229 0.27 -13.42 -8.22
N THR A 230 -0.54 -12.59 -7.59
CA THR A 230 -1.15 -11.40 -8.21
C THR A 230 -0.27 -10.14 -8.13
N MET A 231 0.61 -10.04 -7.13
CA MET A 231 1.45 -8.84 -6.93
C MET A 231 2.73 -8.85 -7.77
N TYR A 232 3.28 -10.01 -8.07
CA TYR A 232 4.56 -10.13 -8.78
C TYR A 232 4.38 -10.99 -10.02
N ILE A 233 4.39 -10.33 -11.18
CA ILE A 233 4.50 -11.05 -12.45
C ILE A 233 5.83 -11.77 -12.42
N LYS A 234 5.78 -13.07 -12.17
CA LYS A 234 6.94 -13.95 -12.38
C LYS A 234 7.30 -13.87 -13.86
N LYS A 235 8.49 -13.37 -14.17
CA LYS A 235 9.15 -13.64 -15.43
C LYS A 235 9.70 -15.05 -15.39
#